data_3cef05f85fce058b7d8e6e83171888d3
#
_entry.id   3cef05f85fce058b7d8e6e83171888d3
#
_cell.length_a   1.000
_cell.length_b   1.000
_cell.length_c   1.000
_cell.angle_alpha   90.00
_cell.angle_beta   90.00
_cell.angle_gamma   90.00
#
_symmetry.space_group_name_H-M   'P 1'
#
loop_
_entity.id
_entity.type
_entity.pdbx_description
1 polymer ?
#
loop_
_entity_poly.entity_id
_entity_poly.type
_entity_poly.pdbx_seq_one_letter_code
_entity_poly.pdbx_strand_id
1 'polypeptide(L)'
;GSARFRWLVMGDQLAEARATVTALLREVRRRGQVESEVHFLRGLAETELRSGHCGRALDLAREGLRLAHDSGIGETASAMLTSLAEASGGDVDRGLALAREAVEHAEQDGDTMYLSRALGALGYAQLVAGDPAGTVRSLRRVRELEQSLGITDPARGRWQGDLAEALVRVGEPAEAQDVIDVTREHALRLGRESVLAALDRAEALVRAAHGEHDAAVAQLTSAQDRFAKLGYGLEEARAAFALAALRDRRSPAVFDEATRLFRRCRALPWLRQVDEAVSVPEPPVEAPAEPAVLDGLAAMERQVAALVMEGATNREIAARLFISVKTVEATLTRVYRKLGIRSRVDIVRLAAGRRAK
;
A
#
# COMPACT_ATOMS: atom_id res chain seq x y z
N GLY A 1 -30.37 -12.13 0.53
CA GLY A 1 -29.64 -11.32 1.54
C GLY A 1 -28.19 -11.10 1.16
N SER A 2 -27.38 -12.16 1.01
CA SER A 2 -25.94 -12.08 0.72
C SER A 2 -25.57 -11.34 -0.56
N ALA A 3 -26.27 -11.57 -1.65
CA ALA A 3 -25.99 -10.92 -2.93
C ALA A 3 -26.18 -9.40 -2.86
N ARG A 4 -27.27 -8.93 -2.21
CA ARG A 4 -27.53 -7.49 -2.02
C ARG A 4 -26.43 -6.81 -1.22
N PHE A 5 -26.01 -7.42 -0.11
CA PHE A 5 -24.94 -6.89 0.72
C PHE A 5 -23.64 -6.70 -0.08
N ARG A 6 -23.23 -7.72 -0.84
CA ARG A 6 -22.01 -7.62 -1.69
C ARG A 6 -22.12 -6.52 -2.73
N TRP A 7 -23.28 -6.36 -3.36
CA TRP A 7 -23.56 -5.28 -4.30
C TRP A 7 -23.35 -3.90 -3.66
N LEU A 8 -23.88 -3.70 -2.45
CA LEU A 8 -23.75 -2.45 -1.71
C LEU A 8 -22.28 -2.13 -1.39
N VAL A 9 -21.52 -3.14 -0.97
CA VAL A 9 -20.08 -2.99 -0.68
C VAL A 9 -19.29 -2.64 -1.94
N MET A 10 -19.56 -3.30 -3.08
CA MET A 10 -18.90 -3.04 -4.35
C MET A 10 -19.32 -1.71 -4.97
N GLY A 11 -20.51 -1.21 -4.65
CA GLY A 11 -21.06 0.07 -5.08
C GLY A 11 -20.80 1.24 -4.13
N ASP A 12 -19.84 1.09 -3.20
CA ASP A 12 -19.43 2.14 -2.26
C ASP A 12 -20.54 2.61 -1.27
N GLN A 13 -21.61 1.82 -1.12
CA GLN A 13 -22.75 2.11 -0.24
C GLN A 13 -22.51 1.53 1.17
N LEU A 14 -21.42 1.92 1.83
CA LEU A 14 -20.94 1.29 3.06
C LEU A 14 -21.92 1.41 4.24
N ALA A 15 -22.64 2.50 4.37
CA ALA A 15 -23.61 2.70 5.45
C ALA A 15 -24.80 1.72 5.32
N GLU A 16 -25.33 1.56 4.11
CA GLU A 16 -26.43 0.62 3.83
C GLU A 16 -25.96 -0.83 3.92
N ALA A 17 -24.73 -1.11 3.43
CA ALA A 17 -24.10 -2.43 3.56
C ALA A 17 -23.98 -2.83 5.05
N ARG A 18 -23.48 -1.93 5.89
CA ARG A 18 -23.37 -2.14 7.35
C ARG A 18 -24.73 -2.43 7.98
N ALA A 19 -25.72 -1.63 7.71
CA ALA A 19 -27.07 -1.83 8.24
C ALA A 19 -27.65 -3.19 7.82
N THR A 20 -27.50 -3.53 6.54
CA THR A 20 -27.99 -4.78 5.96
C THR A 20 -27.31 -6.00 6.60
N VAL A 21 -25.97 -6.03 6.64
CA VAL A 21 -25.24 -7.18 7.17
C VAL A 21 -25.41 -7.31 8.69
N THR A 22 -25.53 -6.19 9.42
CA THR A 22 -25.83 -6.23 10.87
C THR A 22 -27.19 -6.85 11.15
N ALA A 23 -28.21 -6.52 10.37
CA ALA A 23 -29.55 -7.13 10.52
C ALA A 23 -29.52 -8.63 10.22
N LEU A 24 -28.83 -9.02 9.14
CA LEU A 24 -28.66 -10.44 8.78
C LEU A 24 -27.89 -11.22 9.85
N LEU A 25 -26.82 -10.66 10.39
CA LEU A 25 -26.03 -11.29 11.45
C LEU A 25 -26.87 -11.51 12.72
N ARG A 26 -27.69 -10.56 13.14
CA ARG A 26 -28.60 -10.74 14.28
C ARG A 26 -29.61 -11.86 14.03
N GLU A 27 -30.13 -11.97 12.82
CA GLU A 27 -31.13 -12.99 12.46
C GLU A 27 -30.50 -14.40 12.48
N VAL A 28 -29.33 -14.59 11.86
CA VAL A 28 -28.67 -15.91 11.83
C VAL A 28 -28.24 -16.36 13.23
N ARG A 29 -27.80 -15.42 14.09
CA ARG A 29 -27.50 -15.70 15.50
C ARG A 29 -28.72 -16.23 16.28
N ARG A 30 -29.87 -15.58 16.10
CA ARG A 30 -31.11 -16.04 16.74
C ARG A 30 -31.52 -17.44 16.28
N ARG A 31 -31.16 -17.83 15.06
CA ARG A 31 -31.49 -19.14 14.47
C ARG A 31 -30.41 -20.20 14.68
N GLY A 32 -29.29 -19.86 15.28
CA GLY A 32 -28.15 -20.77 15.47
C GLY A 32 -27.51 -21.24 14.14
N GLN A 33 -27.55 -20.43 13.09
CA GLN A 33 -27.03 -20.76 11.75
C GLN A 33 -25.54 -20.42 11.66
N VAL A 34 -24.67 -21.27 12.18
CA VAL A 34 -23.22 -21.04 12.32
C VAL A 34 -22.54 -20.70 11.00
N GLU A 35 -22.79 -21.43 9.92
CA GLU A 35 -22.21 -21.16 8.59
C GLU A 35 -22.55 -19.73 8.10
N SER A 36 -23.82 -19.36 8.23
CA SER A 36 -24.27 -18.01 7.86
C SER A 36 -23.68 -16.95 8.79
N GLU A 37 -23.49 -17.25 10.06
CA GLU A 37 -22.87 -16.35 11.03
C GLU A 37 -21.44 -16.06 10.66
N VAL A 38 -20.62 -17.08 10.38
CA VAL A 38 -19.22 -16.92 9.88
C VAL A 38 -19.21 -16.05 8.63
N HIS A 39 -20.12 -16.30 7.67
CA HIS A 39 -20.20 -15.52 6.44
C HIS A 39 -20.53 -14.05 6.70
N PHE A 40 -21.49 -13.73 7.56
CA PHE A 40 -21.89 -12.35 7.85
C PHE A 40 -20.93 -11.62 8.79
N LEU A 41 -20.23 -12.31 9.69
CA LEU A 41 -19.14 -11.74 10.45
C LEU A 41 -18.01 -11.22 9.52
N ARG A 42 -17.62 -12.03 8.54
CA ARG A 42 -16.67 -11.61 7.51
C ARG A 42 -17.17 -10.39 6.72
N GLY A 43 -18.43 -10.44 6.30
CA GLY A 43 -19.03 -9.32 5.56
C GLY A 43 -19.09 -8.02 6.36
N LEU A 44 -19.40 -8.10 7.66
CA LEU A 44 -19.40 -6.93 8.52
C LEU A 44 -17.96 -6.44 8.78
N ALA A 45 -17.01 -7.33 9.04
CA ALA A 45 -15.60 -6.97 9.21
C ALA A 45 -15.03 -6.28 7.96
N GLU A 46 -15.33 -6.79 6.76
CA GLU A 46 -14.94 -6.15 5.49
C GLU A 46 -15.53 -4.75 5.36
N THR A 47 -16.82 -4.57 5.68
CA THR A 47 -17.49 -3.27 5.62
C THR A 47 -16.87 -2.27 6.59
N GLU A 48 -16.58 -2.70 7.82
CA GLU A 48 -15.93 -1.85 8.84
C GLU A 48 -14.49 -1.50 8.44
N LEU A 49 -13.75 -2.44 7.85
CA LEU A 49 -12.40 -2.20 7.36
C LEU A 49 -12.39 -1.14 6.25
N ARG A 50 -13.27 -1.27 5.25
CA ARG A 50 -13.42 -0.29 4.18
C ARG A 50 -13.84 1.09 4.71
N SER A 51 -14.68 1.13 5.75
CA SER A 51 -15.07 2.38 6.42
C SER A 51 -13.96 3.00 7.28
N GLY A 52 -12.82 2.33 7.43
CA GLY A 52 -11.71 2.81 8.28
C GLY A 52 -11.91 2.54 9.78
N HIS A 53 -12.85 1.67 10.16
CA HIS A 53 -13.02 1.25 11.55
C HIS A 53 -12.14 0.02 11.86
N CYS A 54 -10.83 0.15 11.70
CA CYS A 54 -9.87 -0.97 11.73
C CYS A 54 -9.95 -1.78 13.04
N GLY A 55 -10.08 -1.13 14.19
CA GLY A 55 -10.22 -1.84 15.47
C GLY A 55 -11.47 -2.72 15.54
N ARG A 56 -12.62 -2.20 15.10
CA ARG A 56 -13.86 -2.97 15.07
C ARG A 56 -13.83 -4.09 14.02
N ALA A 57 -13.23 -3.81 12.87
CA ALA A 57 -13.03 -4.81 11.83
C ALA A 57 -12.18 -5.98 12.35
N LEU A 58 -11.11 -5.67 13.11
CA LEU A 58 -10.24 -6.65 13.72
C LEU A 58 -10.97 -7.54 14.74
N ASP A 59 -11.78 -6.95 15.63
CA ASP A 59 -12.56 -7.69 16.61
C ASP A 59 -13.53 -8.67 15.93
N LEU A 60 -14.26 -8.21 14.91
CA LEU A 60 -15.21 -9.02 14.13
C LEU A 60 -14.50 -10.11 13.32
N ALA A 61 -13.36 -9.79 12.71
CA ALA A 61 -12.58 -10.75 11.94
C ALA A 61 -12.04 -11.88 12.83
N ARG A 62 -11.49 -11.54 14.00
CA ARG A 62 -11.03 -12.51 15.00
C ARG A 62 -12.16 -13.38 15.55
N GLU A 63 -13.34 -12.81 15.79
CA GLU A 63 -14.53 -13.56 16.17
C GLU A 63 -14.93 -14.54 15.07
N GLY A 64 -14.98 -14.07 13.81
CA GLY A 64 -15.32 -14.90 12.67
C GLY A 64 -14.32 -16.02 12.42
N LEU A 65 -13.01 -15.78 12.62
CA LEU A 65 -11.97 -16.78 12.48
C LEU A 65 -12.08 -17.87 13.56
N ARG A 66 -12.29 -17.48 14.82
CA ARG A 66 -12.51 -18.46 15.90
C ARG A 66 -13.72 -19.35 15.61
N LEU A 67 -14.86 -18.74 15.25
CA LEU A 67 -16.07 -19.50 14.94
C LEU A 67 -15.89 -20.40 13.71
N ALA A 68 -15.14 -19.96 12.71
CA ALA A 68 -14.79 -20.76 11.53
C ALA A 68 -13.95 -21.97 11.92
N HIS A 69 -12.93 -21.77 12.78
CA HIS A 69 -12.08 -22.85 13.29
C HIS A 69 -12.88 -23.86 14.12
N ASP A 70 -13.71 -23.40 15.06
CA ASP A 70 -14.51 -24.26 15.93
C ASP A 70 -15.54 -25.09 15.15
N SER A 71 -16.02 -24.58 14.02
CA SER A 71 -17.02 -25.25 13.18
C SER A 71 -16.44 -26.00 11.97
N GLY A 72 -15.18 -25.76 11.61
CA GLY A 72 -14.56 -26.26 10.37
C GLY A 72 -15.12 -25.63 9.10
N ILE A 73 -15.78 -24.44 9.19
CA ILE A 73 -16.49 -23.83 8.08
C ILE A 73 -15.85 -22.50 7.67
N GLY A 74 -15.31 -22.42 6.45
CA GLY A 74 -14.84 -21.17 5.84
C GLY A 74 -13.58 -20.59 6.50
N GLU A 75 -12.70 -21.45 7.02
CA GLU A 75 -11.45 -21.05 7.69
C GLU A 75 -10.55 -20.20 6.80
N THR A 76 -10.24 -20.65 5.59
CA THR A 76 -9.38 -19.93 4.64
C THR A 76 -9.89 -18.52 4.36
N ALA A 77 -11.20 -18.38 4.10
CA ALA A 77 -11.79 -17.06 3.86
C ALA A 77 -11.79 -16.15 5.10
N SER A 78 -11.90 -16.75 6.30
CA SER A 78 -11.84 -16.00 7.56
C SER A 78 -10.39 -15.62 7.89
N ALA A 79 -9.42 -16.48 7.61
CA ALA A 79 -7.99 -16.19 7.75
C ALA A 79 -7.57 -15.02 6.84
N MET A 80 -7.98 -15.01 5.57
CA MET A 80 -7.70 -13.92 4.63
C MET A 80 -8.21 -12.57 5.15
N LEU A 81 -9.46 -12.51 5.61
CA LEU A 81 -10.02 -11.25 6.12
C LEU A 81 -9.36 -10.83 7.43
N THR A 82 -9.05 -11.79 8.30
CA THR A 82 -8.34 -11.50 9.55
C THR A 82 -6.93 -10.99 9.26
N SER A 83 -6.24 -11.52 8.26
CA SER A 83 -4.96 -10.99 7.78
C SER A 83 -5.06 -9.51 7.40
N LEU A 84 -6.04 -9.13 6.58
CA LEU A 84 -6.27 -7.73 6.20
C LEU A 84 -6.56 -6.84 7.43
N ALA A 85 -7.35 -7.33 8.36
CA ALA A 85 -7.70 -6.58 9.58
C ALA A 85 -6.50 -6.44 10.54
N GLU A 86 -5.68 -7.50 10.70
CA GLU A 86 -4.43 -7.45 11.47
C GLU A 86 -3.43 -6.47 10.83
N ALA A 87 -3.22 -6.54 9.53
CA ALA A 87 -2.34 -5.64 8.81
C ALA A 87 -2.82 -4.18 8.85
N SER A 88 -4.12 -3.93 9.02
CA SER A 88 -4.67 -2.56 9.06
C SER A 88 -4.73 -1.97 10.46
N GLY A 89 -5.06 -2.76 11.49
CA GLY A 89 -5.36 -2.26 12.84
C GLY A 89 -4.74 -3.06 13.99
N GLY A 90 -4.02 -4.15 13.72
CA GLY A 90 -3.49 -5.07 14.70
C GLY A 90 -2.00 -5.33 14.59
N ASP A 91 -1.64 -6.58 14.38
CA ASP A 91 -0.27 -7.08 14.28
C ASP A 91 0.02 -7.52 12.84
N VAL A 92 0.97 -6.83 12.19
CA VAL A 92 1.34 -7.09 10.79
C VAL A 92 1.96 -8.47 10.61
N ASP A 93 2.80 -8.92 11.55
CA ASP A 93 3.46 -10.23 11.46
C ASP A 93 2.43 -11.35 11.53
N ARG A 94 1.43 -11.21 12.40
CA ARG A 94 0.28 -12.12 12.46
C ARG A 94 -0.55 -12.05 11.17
N GLY A 95 -0.77 -10.87 10.62
CA GLY A 95 -1.42 -10.67 9.33
C GLY A 95 -0.70 -11.42 8.21
N LEU A 96 0.63 -11.29 8.14
CA LEU A 96 1.47 -12.00 7.18
C LEU A 96 1.40 -13.53 7.35
N ALA A 97 1.43 -14.03 8.59
CA ALA A 97 1.32 -15.47 8.88
C ALA A 97 0.00 -16.04 8.39
N LEU A 98 -1.14 -15.39 8.74
CA LEU A 98 -2.47 -15.81 8.31
C LEU A 98 -2.65 -15.77 6.78
N ALA A 99 -2.07 -14.75 6.12
CA ALA A 99 -2.14 -14.67 4.66
C ALA A 99 -1.35 -15.80 3.98
N ARG A 100 -0.15 -16.14 4.49
CA ARG A 100 0.66 -17.25 3.96
C ARG A 100 -0.06 -18.59 4.13
N GLU A 101 -0.61 -18.84 5.31
CA GLU A 101 -1.41 -20.04 5.59
C GLU A 101 -2.62 -20.13 4.62
N ALA A 102 -3.33 -19.04 4.39
CA ALA A 102 -4.45 -19.01 3.46
C ALA A 102 -4.01 -19.26 1.99
N VAL A 103 -2.82 -18.79 1.60
CA VAL A 103 -2.24 -19.09 0.27
C VAL A 103 -1.91 -20.57 0.16
N GLU A 104 -1.24 -21.16 1.17
CA GLU A 104 -0.88 -22.58 1.19
C GLU A 104 -2.13 -23.48 1.09
N HIS A 105 -3.18 -23.20 1.86
CA HIS A 105 -4.43 -23.95 1.80
C HIS A 105 -5.10 -23.83 0.41
N ALA A 106 -5.18 -22.62 -0.16
CA ALA A 106 -5.79 -22.44 -1.47
C ALA A 106 -5.00 -23.11 -2.60
N GLU A 107 -3.67 -23.21 -2.49
CA GLU A 107 -2.81 -23.96 -3.40
C GLU A 107 -3.03 -25.47 -3.28
N GLN A 108 -3.12 -25.98 -2.06
CA GLN A 108 -3.37 -27.41 -1.80
C GLN A 108 -4.74 -27.85 -2.30
N ASP A 109 -5.76 -27.00 -2.12
CA ASP A 109 -7.13 -27.26 -2.58
C ASP A 109 -7.30 -27.05 -4.10
N GLY A 110 -6.34 -26.43 -4.77
CA GLY A 110 -6.44 -26.05 -6.19
C GLY A 110 -7.50 -24.99 -6.47
N ASP A 111 -7.92 -24.22 -5.45
CA ASP A 111 -8.97 -23.18 -5.60
C ASP A 111 -8.36 -21.86 -6.05
N THR A 112 -8.33 -21.66 -7.35
CA THR A 112 -7.78 -20.47 -8.01
C THR A 112 -8.44 -19.17 -7.56
N MET A 113 -9.75 -19.23 -7.25
CA MET A 113 -10.50 -18.05 -6.79
C MET A 113 -10.09 -17.65 -5.36
N TYR A 114 -9.95 -18.60 -4.45
CA TYR A 114 -9.46 -18.31 -3.11
C TYR A 114 -7.98 -17.98 -3.12
N LEU A 115 -7.19 -18.60 -3.99
CA LEU A 115 -5.76 -18.27 -4.15
C LEU A 115 -5.55 -16.81 -4.55
N SER A 116 -6.30 -16.30 -5.55
CA SER A 116 -6.25 -14.89 -5.93
C SER A 116 -6.52 -13.97 -4.72
N ARG A 117 -7.55 -14.29 -3.92
CA ARG A 117 -7.91 -13.47 -2.76
C ARG A 117 -6.88 -13.57 -1.62
N ALA A 118 -6.33 -14.75 -1.36
CA ALA A 118 -5.30 -14.96 -0.37
C ALA A 118 -4.00 -14.21 -0.72
N LEU A 119 -3.58 -14.27 -1.99
CA LEU A 119 -2.46 -13.49 -2.50
C LEU A 119 -2.72 -11.98 -2.43
N GLY A 120 -3.96 -11.53 -2.64
CA GLY A 120 -4.36 -10.14 -2.44
C GLY A 120 -4.17 -9.69 -0.98
N ALA A 121 -4.59 -10.52 -0.02
CA ALA A 121 -4.39 -10.25 1.40
C ALA A 121 -2.89 -10.26 1.78
N LEU A 122 -2.12 -11.21 1.23
CA LEU A 122 -0.68 -11.28 1.43
C LEU A 122 0.03 -10.04 0.88
N GLY A 123 -0.31 -9.62 -0.34
CA GLY A 123 0.28 -8.43 -0.96
C GLY A 123 -0.01 -7.16 -0.16
N TYR A 124 -1.23 -6.98 0.36
CA TYR A 124 -1.55 -5.88 1.24
C TYR A 124 -0.77 -5.92 2.56
N ALA A 125 -0.68 -7.08 3.21
CA ALA A 125 0.08 -7.22 4.45
C ALA A 125 1.58 -6.94 4.24
N GLN A 126 2.15 -7.35 3.09
CA GLN A 126 3.53 -7.06 2.70
C GLN A 126 3.74 -5.55 2.45
N LEU A 127 2.76 -4.87 1.82
CA LEU A 127 2.82 -3.41 1.63
C LEU A 127 2.90 -2.68 2.97
N VAL A 128 2.04 -3.08 3.92
CA VAL A 128 2.02 -2.49 5.26
C VAL A 128 3.27 -2.84 6.07
N ALA A 129 3.85 -4.03 5.85
CA ALA A 129 5.12 -4.43 6.45
C ALA A 129 6.36 -3.74 5.85
N GLY A 130 6.20 -2.90 4.81
CA GLY A 130 7.31 -2.24 4.14
C GLY A 130 8.11 -3.15 3.21
N ASP A 131 7.50 -4.22 2.68
CA ASP A 131 8.07 -5.10 1.64
C ASP A 131 7.40 -4.86 0.27
N PRO A 132 7.74 -3.77 -0.44
CA PRO A 132 7.14 -3.49 -1.75
C PRO A 132 7.52 -4.55 -2.80
N ALA A 133 8.68 -5.18 -2.71
CA ALA A 133 9.09 -6.23 -3.64
C ALA A 133 8.23 -7.49 -3.45
N GLY A 134 7.94 -7.87 -2.21
CA GLY A 134 6.98 -8.94 -1.89
C GLY A 134 5.59 -8.62 -2.40
N THR A 135 5.11 -7.39 -2.14
CA THR A 135 3.81 -6.90 -2.64
C THR A 135 3.69 -7.06 -4.15
N VAL A 136 4.71 -6.61 -4.91
CA VAL A 136 4.72 -6.73 -6.37
C VAL A 136 4.65 -8.19 -6.80
N ARG A 137 5.43 -9.10 -6.20
CA ARG A 137 5.38 -10.53 -6.53
C ARG A 137 4.00 -11.14 -6.29
N SER A 138 3.40 -10.87 -5.13
CA SER A 138 2.09 -11.41 -4.78
C SER A 138 0.98 -10.86 -5.67
N LEU A 139 0.96 -9.54 -5.90
CA LEU A 139 -0.12 -8.88 -6.64
C LEU A 139 -0.01 -9.04 -8.17
N ARG A 140 1.19 -9.23 -8.74
CA ARG A 140 1.33 -9.67 -10.14
C ARG A 140 0.69 -11.04 -10.35
N ARG A 141 0.88 -11.96 -9.42
CA ARG A 141 0.22 -13.27 -9.46
C ARG A 141 -1.30 -13.16 -9.34
N VAL A 142 -1.82 -12.23 -8.52
CA VAL A 142 -3.27 -11.93 -8.47
C VAL A 142 -3.76 -11.47 -9.85
N ARG A 143 -3.04 -10.53 -10.49
CA ARG A 143 -3.38 -10.03 -11.84
C ARG A 143 -3.49 -11.17 -12.86
N GLU A 144 -2.51 -12.08 -12.89
CA GLU A 144 -2.50 -13.22 -13.80
C GLU A 144 -3.69 -14.16 -13.54
N LEU A 145 -3.97 -14.48 -12.27
CA LEU A 145 -5.08 -15.34 -11.88
C LEU A 145 -6.44 -14.71 -12.23
N GLU A 146 -6.65 -13.44 -11.90
CA GLU A 146 -7.91 -12.75 -12.20
C GLU A 146 -8.14 -12.61 -13.71
N GLN A 147 -7.09 -12.38 -14.48
CA GLN A 147 -7.16 -12.40 -15.96
C GLN A 147 -7.58 -13.77 -16.48
N SER A 148 -6.99 -14.86 -15.98
CA SER A 148 -7.35 -16.22 -16.38
C SER A 148 -8.78 -16.60 -16.01
N LEU A 149 -9.30 -16.04 -14.92
CA LEU A 149 -10.67 -16.24 -14.45
C LEU A 149 -11.70 -15.29 -15.08
N GLY A 150 -11.27 -14.36 -15.96
CA GLY A 150 -12.14 -13.35 -16.54
C GLY A 150 -12.72 -12.36 -15.54
N ILE A 151 -12.06 -12.11 -14.43
CA ILE A 151 -12.49 -11.17 -13.41
C ILE A 151 -12.08 -9.76 -13.84
N THR A 152 -13.07 -8.91 -14.13
CA THR A 152 -12.85 -7.55 -14.63
C THR A 152 -13.31 -6.45 -13.66
N ASP A 153 -14.12 -6.77 -12.63
CA ASP A 153 -14.57 -5.77 -11.65
C ASP A 153 -13.50 -5.51 -10.59
N PRO A 154 -12.81 -4.33 -10.62
CA PRO A 154 -11.70 -4.05 -9.72
C PRO A 154 -12.15 -3.82 -8.26
N ALA A 155 -13.45 -3.58 -8.01
CA ALA A 155 -13.98 -3.43 -6.65
C ALA A 155 -13.98 -4.76 -5.86
N ARG A 156 -13.78 -5.89 -6.55
CA ARG A 156 -13.77 -7.22 -5.94
C ARG A 156 -12.55 -7.46 -5.06
N GLY A 157 -11.34 -7.17 -5.57
CA GLY A 157 -10.06 -7.40 -4.87
C GLY A 157 -9.41 -6.12 -4.36
N ARG A 158 -9.58 -5.01 -5.09
CA ARG A 158 -9.03 -3.66 -4.77
C ARG A 158 -7.50 -3.60 -4.63
N TRP A 159 -6.80 -4.57 -5.17
CA TRP A 159 -5.35 -4.71 -5.07
C TRP A 159 -4.57 -3.80 -6.04
N GLN A 160 -5.23 -3.26 -7.05
CA GLN A 160 -4.59 -2.58 -8.19
C GLN A 160 -3.86 -1.30 -7.75
N GLY A 161 -4.48 -0.50 -6.87
CA GLY A 161 -3.84 0.68 -6.31
C GLY A 161 -2.63 0.35 -5.43
N ASP A 162 -2.70 -0.76 -4.69
CA ASP A 162 -1.58 -1.23 -3.86
C ASP A 162 -0.43 -1.77 -4.71
N LEU A 163 -0.74 -2.47 -5.82
CA LEU A 163 0.28 -2.90 -6.78
C LEU A 163 0.97 -1.70 -7.43
N ALA A 164 0.20 -0.71 -7.90
CA ALA A 164 0.76 0.48 -8.53
C ALA A 164 1.64 1.28 -7.55
N GLU A 165 1.22 1.44 -6.29
CA GLU A 165 2.03 2.05 -5.23
C GLU A 165 3.34 1.27 -5.00
N ALA A 166 3.27 -0.05 -4.91
CA ALA A 166 4.44 -0.90 -4.71
C ALA A 166 5.40 -0.87 -5.91
N LEU A 167 4.87 -0.85 -7.15
CA LEU A 167 5.66 -0.73 -8.38
C LEU A 167 6.45 0.58 -8.41
N VAL A 168 5.84 1.70 -8.04
CA VAL A 168 6.57 2.98 -7.91
C VAL A 168 7.71 2.86 -6.89
N ARG A 169 7.44 2.24 -5.74
CA ARG A 169 8.46 2.06 -4.68
C ARG A 169 9.64 1.16 -5.10
N VAL A 170 9.42 0.21 -6.01
CA VAL A 170 10.51 -0.62 -6.55
C VAL A 170 11.17 -0.04 -7.81
N GLY A 171 10.73 1.14 -8.27
CA GLY A 171 11.30 1.84 -9.41
C GLY A 171 10.77 1.38 -10.77
N GLU A 172 9.56 0.87 -10.81
CA GLU A 172 8.86 0.41 -12.03
C GLU A 172 7.59 1.28 -12.32
N PRO A 173 7.71 2.63 -12.45
CA PRO A 173 6.56 3.51 -12.62
C PRO A 173 5.81 3.31 -13.95
N ALA A 174 6.47 2.80 -14.98
CA ALA A 174 5.83 2.52 -16.27
C ALA A 174 4.81 1.38 -16.13
N GLU A 175 5.15 0.27 -15.45
CA GLU A 175 4.19 -0.80 -15.20
C GLU A 175 3.07 -0.34 -14.25
N ALA A 176 3.39 0.53 -13.28
CA ALA A 176 2.36 1.13 -12.42
C ALA A 176 1.31 1.89 -13.25
N GLN A 177 1.75 2.67 -14.25
CA GLN A 177 0.86 3.39 -15.14
C GLN A 177 -0.01 2.43 -15.98
N ASP A 178 0.56 1.34 -16.51
CA ASP A 178 -0.19 0.33 -17.24
C ASP A 178 -1.31 -0.31 -16.40
N VAL A 179 -1.00 -0.63 -15.13
CA VAL A 179 -2.01 -1.16 -14.18
C VAL A 179 -3.11 -0.15 -13.93
N ILE A 180 -2.76 1.12 -13.76
CA ILE A 180 -3.70 2.22 -13.53
C ILE A 180 -4.64 2.37 -14.74
N ASP A 181 -4.10 2.45 -15.95
CA ASP A 181 -4.87 2.74 -17.17
C ASP A 181 -5.89 1.64 -17.47
N VAL A 182 -5.46 0.38 -17.43
CA VAL A 182 -6.35 -0.78 -17.66
C VAL A 182 -7.45 -0.84 -16.57
N THR A 183 -7.09 -0.60 -15.32
CA THR A 183 -8.06 -0.65 -14.22
C THR A 183 -9.03 0.51 -14.26
N ARG A 184 -8.57 1.70 -14.65
CA ARG A 184 -9.39 2.91 -14.76
C ARG A 184 -10.50 2.74 -15.76
N GLU A 185 -10.24 2.13 -16.91
CA GLU A 185 -11.26 1.82 -17.92
C GLU A 185 -12.39 0.97 -17.32
N HIS A 186 -12.05 -0.10 -16.61
CA HIS A 186 -13.03 -0.98 -15.97
C HIS A 186 -13.80 -0.25 -14.86
N ALA A 187 -13.09 0.52 -14.02
CA ALA A 187 -13.69 1.24 -12.90
C ALA A 187 -14.67 2.32 -13.37
N LEU A 188 -14.34 3.07 -14.42
CA LEU A 188 -15.24 4.07 -15.04
C LEU A 188 -16.50 3.42 -15.58
N ARG A 189 -16.37 2.34 -16.35
CA ARG A 189 -17.51 1.61 -16.91
C ARG A 189 -18.46 1.07 -15.85
N LEU A 190 -17.94 0.67 -14.68
CA LEU A 190 -18.71 0.07 -13.61
C LEU A 190 -19.09 1.07 -12.48
N GLY A 191 -18.67 2.34 -12.57
CA GLY A 191 -18.93 3.35 -11.55
C GLY A 191 -18.28 3.04 -10.20
N ARG A 192 -17.01 2.60 -10.18
CA ARG A 192 -16.27 2.21 -8.96
C ARG A 192 -15.49 3.38 -8.39
N GLU A 193 -16.19 4.32 -7.74
CA GLU A 193 -15.64 5.59 -7.30
C GLU A 193 -14.46 5.44 -6.31
N SER A 194 -14.54 4.52 -5.36
CA SER A 194 -13.45 4.30 -4.40
C SER A 194 -12.22 3.67 -5.04
N VAL A 195 -12.39 2.88 -6.10
CA VAL A 195 -11.27 2.35 -6.89
C VAL A 195 -10.64 3.48 -7.69
N LEU A 196 -11.42 4.34 -8.36
CA LEU A 196 -10.91 5.51 -9.07
C LEU A 196 -10.09 6.42 -8.15
N ALA A 197 -10.56 6.68 -6.93
CA ALA A 197 -9.81 7.46 -5.95
C ALA A 197 -8.48 6.76 -5.53
N ALA A 198 -8.46 5.43 -5.43
CA ALA A 198 -7.24 4.68 -5.14
C ALA A 198 -6.23 4.73 -6.31
N LEU A 199 -6.72 4.68 -7.54
CA LEU A 199 -5.88 4.85 -8.73
C LEU A 199 -5.35 6.29 -8.84
N ASP A 200 -6.15 7.31 -8.51
CA ASP A 200 -5.68 8.70 -8.48
C ASP A 200 -4.58 8.91 -7.44
N ARG A 201 -4.67 8.25 -6.27
CA ARG A 201 -3.60 8.25 -5.28
C ARG A 201 -2.32 7.58 -5.83
N ALA A 202 -2.44 6.44 -6.48
CA ALA A 202 -1.30 5.72 -7.05
C ALA A 202 -0.67 6.49 -8.23
N GLU A 203 -1.47 7.08 -9.11
CA GLU A 203 -1.00 7.89 -10.24
C GLU A 203 -0.25 9.14 -9.78
N ALA A 204 -0.70 9.76 -8.68
CA ALA A 204 0.03 10.88 -8.09
C ALA A 204 1.45 10.48 -7.65
N LEU A 205 1.65 9.24 -7.16
CA LEU A 205 2.99 8.73 -6.85
C LEU A 205 3.82 8.49 -8.12
N VAL A 206 3.20 8.04 -9.22
CA VAL A 206 3.86 7.93 -10.53
C VAL A 206 4.30 9.31 -11.02
N ARG A 207 3.43 10.31 -10.97
CA ARG A 207 3.75 11.71 -11.33
C ARG A 207 4.90 12.27 -10.50
N ALA A 208 4.87 12.05 -9.20
CA ALA A 208 5.96 12.46 -8.31
C ALA A 208 7.29 11.80 -8.68
N ALA A 209 7.29 10.52 -9.07
CA ALA A 209 8.48 9.83 -9.55
C ALA A 209 9.03 10.41 -10.87
N HIS A 210 8.19 11.05 -11.67
CA HIS A 210 8.58 11.79 -12.87
C HIS A 210 8.94 13.27 -12.60
N GLY A 211 8.84 13.74 -11.34
CA GLY A 211 9.16 15.11 -10.96
C GLY A 211 8.01 16.10 -11.07
N GLU A 212 6.79 15.65 -11.35
CA GLU A 212 5.58 16.47 -11.47
C GLU A 212 4.95 16.74 -10.10
N HIS A 213 5.72 17.31 -9.15
CA HIS A 213 5.34 17.40 -7.74
C HIS A 213 4.05 18.18 -7.50
N ASP A 214 3.87 19.34 -8.15
CA ASP A 214 2.66 20.17 -7.95
C ASP A 214 1.39 19.44 -8.42
N ALA A 215 1.46 18.77 -9.56
CA ALA A 215 0.36 17.97 -10.09
C ALA A 215 0.06 16.77 -9.16
N ALA A 216 1.08 16.11 -8.64
CA ALA A 216 0.94 15.01 -7.69
C ALA A 216 0.26 15.46 -6.38
N VAL A 217 0.66 16.62 -5.83
CA VAL A 217 0.05 17.21 -4.63
C VAL A 217 -1.42 17.54 -4.86
N ALA A 218 -1.76 18.16 -5.99
CA ALA A 218 -3.15 18.48 -6.33
C ALA A 218 -4.01 17.22 -6.47
N GLN A 219 -3.48 16.18 -7.13
CA GLN A 219 -4.18 14.91 -7.33
C GLN A 219 -4.37 14.14 -6.02
N LEU A 220 -3.36 14.09 -5.12
CA LEU A 220 -3.49 13.48 -3.80
C LEU A 220 -4.52 14.20 -2.93
N THR A 221 -4.56 15.54 -2.98
CA THR A 221 -5.56 16.32 -2.25
C THR A 221 -6.97 15.96 -2.74
N SER A 222 -7.17 15.87 -4.05
CA SER A 222 -8.45 15.45 -4.64
C SER A 222 -8.83 14.01 -4.24
N ALA A 223 -7.88 13.08 -4.26
CA ALA A 223 -8.11 11.70 -3.86
C ALA A 223 -8.50 11.59 -2.37
N GLN A 224 -7.82 12.36 -1.48
CA GLN A 224 -8.16 12.44 -0.07
C GLN A 224 -9.59 12.91 0.16
N ASP A 225 -10.00 14.00 -0.51
CA ASP A 225 -11.35 14.55 -0.42
C ASP A 225 -12.42 13.57 -0.92
N ARG A 226 -12.13 12.82 -1.98
CA ARG A 226 -13.02 11.78 -2.49
C ARG A 226 -13.19 10.64 -1.49
N PHE A 227 -12.12 10.16 -0.88
CA PHE A 227 -12.20 9.12 0.15
C PHE A 227 -12.96 9.59 1.38
N ALA A 228 -12.78 10.83 1.82
CA ALA A 228 -13.55 11.43 2.91
C ALA A 228 -15.06 11.43 2.60
N LYS A 229 -15.46 11.86 1.39
CA LYS A 229 -16.85 11.89 0.93
C LYS A 229 -17.47 10.50 0.83
N LEU A 230 -16.70 9.50 0.40
CA LEU A 230 -17.13 8.11 0.27
C LEU A 230 -17.15 7.35 1.62
N GLY A 231 -16.56 7.93 2.68
CA GLY A 231 -16.47 7.30 3.99
C GLY A 231 -15.40 6.20 4.10
N TYR A 232 -14.35 6.27 3.28
CA TYR A 232 -13.21 5.35 3.27
C TYR A 232 -12.07 5.89 4.15
N GLY A 233 -12.27 5.93 5.47
CA GLY A 233 -11.40 6.62 6.41
C GLY A 233 -9.93 6.15 6.40
N LEU A 234 -9.65 4.86 6.20
CA LEU A 234 -8.27 4.37 6.10
C LEU A 234 -7.59 4.86 4.82
N GLU A 235 -8.29 4.84 3.68
CA GLU A 235 -7.77 5.31 2.41
C GLU A 235 -7.58 6.84 2.39
N GLU A 236 -8.48 7.59 3.07
CA GLU A 236 -8.30 9.02 3.34
C GLU A 236 -6.99 9.28 4.09
N ALA A 237 -6.72 8.50 5.15
CA ALA A 237 -5.49 8.60 5.92
C ALA A 237 -4.24 8.24 5.10
N ARG A 238 -4.30 7.21 4.26
CA ARG A 238 -3.21 6.82 3.35
C ARG A 238 -2.92 7.92 2.32
N ALA A 239 -3.95 8.57 1.77
CA ALA A 239 -3.77 9.70 0.86
C ALA A 239 -3.12 10.91 1.57
N ALA A 240 -3.55 11.23 2.79
CA ALA A 240 -2.93 12.27 3.61
C ALA A 240 -1.46 11.96 3.94
N PHE A 241 -1.13 10.69 4.21
CA PHE A 241 0.25 10.24 4.46
C PHE A 241 1.13 10.40 3.21
N ALA A 242 0.63 9.98 2.05
CA ALA A 242 1.33 10.17 0.78
C ALA A 242 1.56 11.66 0.47
N LEU A 243 0.53 12.49 0.71
CA LEU A 243 0.61 13.95 0.54
C LEU A 243 1.67 14.58 1.45
N ALA A 244 1.70 14.19 2.74
CA ALA A 244 2.71 14.62 3.69
C ALA A 244 4.12 14.25 3.22
N ALA A 245 4.30 13.02 2.75
CA ALA A 245 5.58 12.52 2.26
C ALA A 245 6.09 13.25 1.00
N LEU A 246 5.21 13.86 0.20
CA LEU A 246 5.61 14.65 -0.97
C LEU A 246 5.91 16.12 -0.63
N ARG A 247 5.25 16.70 0.39
CA ARG A 247 5.38 18.12 0.72
C ARG A 247 6.70 18.46 1.40
N ASP A 248 6.92 17.94 2.57
CA ASP A 248 8.16 18.13 3.32
C ASP A 248 8.32 17.06 4.40
N ARG A 249 9.15 16.07 4.11
CA ARG A 249 9.46 14.99 5.07
C ARG A 249 10.20 15.45 6.31
N ARG A 250 10.78 16.65 6.28
CA ARG A 250 11.62 17.18 7.38
C ARG A 250 10.79 17.80 8.49
N SER A 251 9.55 18.16 8.20
CA SER A 251 8.67 18.77 9.21
C SER A 251 7.69 17.74 9.77
N PRO A 252 7.82 17.30 11.04
CA PRO A 252 6.85 16.42 11.69
C PRO A 252 5.42 16.91 11.56
N ALA A 253 5.20 18.23 11.57
CA ALA A 253 3.89 18.86 11.49
C ALA A 253 3.14 18.55 10.17
N VAL A 254 3.83 18.23 9.07
CA VAL A 254 3.15 17.84 7.83
C VAL A 254 2.45 16.50 7.94
N PHE A 255 2.85 15.64 8.89
CA PHE A 255 2.24 14.35 9.16
C PHE A 255 1.10 14.39 10.18
N ASP A 256 0.83 15.54 10.83
CA ASP A 256 -0.20 15.67 11.87
C ASP A 256 -1.58 15.24 11.37
N GLU A 257 -1.95 15.61 10.15
CA GLU A 257 -3.22 15.24 9.55
C GLU A 257 -3.31 13.71 9.32
N ALA A 258 -2.30 13.10 8.74
CA ALA A 258 -2.25 11.66 8.53
C ALA A 258 -2.30 10.91 9.88
N THR A 259 -1.53 11.39 10.87
CA THR A 259 -1.51 10.84 12.24
C THR A 259 -2.90 10.91 12.88
N ARG A 260 -3.57 12.05 12.77
CA ARG A 260 -4.93 12.24 13.30
C ARG A 260 -5.92 11.27 12.66
N LEU A 261 -5.84 11.11 11.34
CA LEU A 261 -6.72 10.22 10.58
C LEU A 261 -6.45 8.75 10.90
N PHE A 262 -5.20 8.30 10.97
CA PHE A 262 -4.86 6.94 11.37
C PHE A 262 -5.25 6.62 12.81
N ARG A 263 -5.11 7.57 13.75
CA ARG A 263 -5.60 7.43 15.13
C ARG A 263 -7.13 7.26 15.15
N ARG A 264 -7.87 8.07 14.39
CA ARG A 264 -9.33 7.95 14.25
C ARG A 264 -9.73 6.56 13.76
N CYS A 265 -8.97 6.00 12.81
CA CYS A 265 -9.20 4.66 12.28
C CYS A 265 -8.71 3.55 13.22
N ARG A 266 -7.90 3.84 14.24
CA ARG A 266 -7.14 2.85 15.03
C ARG A 266 -6.24 1.98 14.16
N ALA A 267 -5.60 2.58 13.16
CA ALA A 267 -4.72 1.94 12.18
C ALA A 267 -3.28 1.91 12.72
N LEU A 268 -3.03 1.08 13.73
CA LEU A 268 -1.76 1.04 14.47
C LEU A 268 -0.53 0.75 13.59
N PRO A 269 -0.58 -0.17 12.61
CA PRO A 269 0.56 -0.41 11.72
C PRO A 269 0.93 0.83 10.89
N TRP A 270 -0.05 1.56 10.41
CA TRP A 270 0.18 2.79 9.66
C TRP A 270 0.73 3.92 10.51
N LEU A 271 0.37 4.00 11.80
CA LEU A 271 0.99 4.94 12.72
C LEU A 271 2.48 4.67 12.91
N ARG A 272 2.89 3.38 12.95
CA ARG A 272 4.33 3.04 12.97
C ARG A 272 5.05 3.51 11.72
N GLN A 273 4.45 3.39 10.53
CA GLN A 273 5.03 3.93 9.30
C GLN A 273 5.18 5.46 9.34
N VAL A 274 4.23 6.18 9.96
CA VAL A 274 4.38 7.63 10.19
C VAL A 274 5.55 7.91 11.12
N ASP A 275 5.64 7.19 12.24
CA ASP A 275 6.73 7.36 13.22
C ASP A 275 8.10 7.06 12.56
N GLU A 276 8.18 6.04 11.73
CA GLU A 276 9.38 5.71 10.94
C GLU A 276 9.72 6.83 9.94
N ALA A 277 8.72 7.36 9.21
CA ALA A 277 8.92 8.45 8.25
C ALA A 277 9.41 9.74 8.92
N VAL A 278 8.92 10.03 10.13
CA VAL A 278 9.33 11.20 10.94
C VAL A 278 10.67 10.97 11.62
N SER A 279 11.00 9.73 12.00
CA SER A 279 12.21 9.37 12.76
C SER A 279 13.45 9.22 11.90
N VAL A 280 13.38 9.39 10.57
CA VAL A 280 14.58 9.40 9.72
C VAL A 280 15.48 10.55 10.20
N PRO A 281 16.66 10.27 10.79
CA PRO A 281 17.52 11.32 11.32
C PRO A 281 17.88 12.30 10.21
N GLU A 282 17.81 13.60 10.52
CA GLU A 282 18.43 14.62 9.67
C GLU A 282 19.85 14.17 9.27
N PRO A 283 20.19 14.15 7.98
CA PRO A 283 21.58 14.29 7.65
C PRO A 283 22.04 15.65 8.24
N PRO A 284 23.19 15.73 8.90
CA PRO A 284 23.63 16.97 9.53
C PRO A 284 23.51 18.12 8.53
N VAL A 285 22.83 19.18 8.95
CA VAL A 285 22.69 20.41 8.18
C VAL A 285 24.04 21.10 8.15
N GLU A 286 24.86 20.72 7.20
CA GLU A 286 25.80 21.63 6.58
C GLU A 286 25.38 21.73 5.12
N ALA A 287 24.81 22.86 4.75
CA ALA A 287 24.71 23.24 3.36
C ALA A 287 26.13 23.47 2.81
N PRO A 288 26.73 22.52 2.06
CA PRO A 288 27.81 22.86 1.20
C PRO A 288 27.19 23.19 -0.15
N ALA A 289 27.60 24.29 -0.74
CA ALA A 289 27.42 24.54 -2.16
C ALA A 289 27.61 23.21 -2.94
N GLU A 290 26.62 22.82 -3.74
CA GLU A 290 26.70 21.59 -4.57
C GLU A 290 28.05 21.58 -5.28
N PRO A 291 28.84 20.52 -5.17
CA PRO A 291 30.13 20.49 -5.87
C PRO A 291 29.85 20.60 -7.37
N ALA A 292 30.46 21.59 -8.03
CA ALA A 292 30.35 21.80 -9.48
C ALA A 292 30.70 20.54 -10.34
N VAL A 293 31.20 19.49 -9.69
CA VAL A 293 31.43 18.15 -10.28
C VAL A 293 30.15 17.42 -10.60
N LEU A 294 29.01 17.82 -10.01
CA LEU A 294 27.71 17.16 -10.20
C LEU A 294 26.83 17.85 -11.26
N ASP A 295 27.27 18.97 -11.85
CA ASP A 295 26.49 19.78 -12.78
C ASP A 295 26.07 19.06 -14.08
N GLY A 296 26.66 17.90 -14.41
CA GLY A 296 26.31 17.07 -15.57
C GLY A 296 25.39 15.90 -15.26
N LEU A 297 24.96 15.74 -14.01
CA LEU A 297 24.14 14.61 -13.58
C LEU A 297 22.64 14.97 -13.57
N ALA A 298 21.78 13.99 -13.93
CA ALA A 298 20.35 14.12 -13.76
C ALA A 298 19.98 14.17 -12.26
N ALA A 299 18.79 14.69 -11.91
CA ALA A 299 18.37 14.91 -10.53
C ALA A 299 18.55 13.67 -9.62
N MET A 300 18.09 12.50 -10.06
CA MET A 300 18.25 11.24 -9.32
C MET A 300 19.73 10.81 -9.20
N GLU A 301 20.52 11.02 -10.26
CA GLU A 301 21.96 10.69 -10.27
C GLU A 301 22.72 11.58 -9.28
N ARG A 302 22.35 12.87 -9.18
CA ARG A 302 22.90 13.80 -8.17
C ARG A 302 22.57 13.37 -6.76
N GLN A 303 21.30 13.02 -6.49
CA GLN A 303 20.89 12.56 -5.18
C GLN A 303 21.62 11.30 -4.73
N VAL A 304 21.76 10.31 -5.63
CA VAL A 304 22.51 9.08 -5.35
C VAL A 304 24.00 9.40 -5.14
N ALA A 305 24.61 10.25 -5.97
CA ALA A 305 26.00 10.63 -5.84
C ALA A 305 26.27 11.40 -4.53
N ALA A 306 25.39 12.32 -4.14
CA ALA A 306 25.47 13.05 -2.88
C ALA A 306 25.46 12.11 -1.67
N LEU A 307 24.52 11.16 -1.62
CA LEU A 307 24.44 10.16 -0.55
C LEU A 307 25.67 9.24 -0.50
N VAL A 308 26.27 8.92 -1.66
CA VAL A 308 27.56 8.20 -1.70
C VAL A 308 28.68 9.02 -1.10
N MET A 309 28.70 10.33 -1.35
CA MET A 309 29.70 11.25 -0.78
C MET A 309 29.56 11.38 0.74
N GLU A 310 28.36 11.21 1.28
CA GLU A 310 28.07 11.12 2.72
C GLU A 310 28.48 9.77 3.34
N GLY A 311 28.87 8.77 2.53
CA GLY A 311 29.25 7.44 2.99
C GLY A 311 28.12 6.43 3.10
N ALA A 312 26.90 6.77 2.68
CA ALA A 312 25.72 5.89 2.79
C ALA A 312 25.87 4.62 1.94
N THR A 313 25.55 3.45 2.45
CA THR A 313 25.53 2.17 1.70
C THR A 313 24.41 2.15 0.67
N ASN A 314 24.47 1.24 -0.32
CA ASN A 314 23.40 1.11 -1.33
C ASN A 314 22.04 0.80 -0.69
N ARG A 315 22.00 0.08 0.43
CA ARG A 315 20.78 -0.18 1.18
C ARG A 315 20.21 1.08 1.83
N GLU A 316 21.07 1.89 2.44
CA GLU A 316 20.67 3.17 3.03
C GLU A 316 20.23 4.18 1.97
N ILE A 317 20.92 4.23 0.82
CA ILE A 317 20.51 5.06 -0.32
C ILE A 317 19.14 4.61 -0.83
N ALA A 318 18.95 3.31 -1.03
CA ALA A 318 17.68 2.73 -1.46
C ALA A 318 16.55 3.09 -0.50
N ALA A 319 16.78 2.95 0.81
CA ALA A 319 15.82 3.32 1.85
C ALA A 319 15.52 4.82 1.85
N ARG A 320 16.55 5.68 1.78
CA ARG A 320 16.41 7.14 1.81
C ARG A 320 15.72 7.71 0.57
N LEU A 321 15.95 7.12 -0.62
CA LEU A 321 15.35 7.57 -1.87
C LEU A 321 14.10 6.78 -2.25
N PHE A 322 13.73 5.77 -1.46
CA PHE A 322 12.57 4.89 -1.69
C PHE A 322 12.61 4.18 -3.06
N ILE A 323 13.81 3.72 -3.43
CA ILE A 323 14.07 2.96 -4.66
C ILE A 323 14.69 1.60 -4.30
N SER A 324 14.72 0.67 -5.24
CA SER A 324 15.37 -0.61 -5.03
C SER A 324 16.90 -0.46 -4.97
N VAL A 325 17.58 -1.37 -4.25
CA VAL A 325 19.06 -1.45 -4.26
C VAL A 325 19.58 -1.62 -5.70
N LYS A 326 18.88 -2.39 -6.52
CA LYS A 326 19.20 -2.60 -7.93
C LYS A 326 19.11 -1.29 -8.74
N THR A 327 18.12 -0.44 -8.42
CA THR A 327 18.00 0.91 -9.01
C THR A 327 19.15 1.81 -8.61
N VAL A 328 19.60 1.76 -7.34
CA VAL A 328 20.80 2.48 -6.87
C VAL A 328 22.03 2.04 -7.64
N GLU A 329 22.25 0.74 -7.82
CA GLU A 329 23.38 0.18 -8.56
C GLU A 329 23.38 0.60 -10.04
N ALA A 330 22.23 0.53 -10.69
CA ALA A 330 22.07 1.00 -12.07
C ALA A 330 22.32 2.50 -12.20
N THR A 331 21.89 3.30 -11.22
CA THR A 331 22.13 4.75 -11.18
C THR A 331 23.59 5.05 -10.94
N LEU A 332 24.27 4.36 -10.03
CA LEU A 332 25.71 4.49 -9.79
C LEU A 332 26.53 4.16 -11.03
N THR A 333 26.14 3.13 -11.78
CA THR A 333 26.81 2.80 -13.05
C THR A 333 26.72 3.96 -14.05
N ARG A 334 25.59 4.65 -14.13
CA ARG A 334 25.43 5.84 -14.98
C ARG A 334 26.24 7.02 -14.47
N VAL A 335 26.25 7.24 -13.15
CA VAL A 335 27.06 8.28 -12.50
C VAL A 335 28.53 8.06 -12.79
N TYR A 336 29.06 6.85 -12.60
CA TYR A 336 30.47 6.52 -12.89
C TYR A 336 30.84 6.82 -14.34
N ARG A 337 29.96 6.43 -15.29
CA ARG A 337 30.19 6.70 -16.71
C ARG A 337 30.19 8.20 -17.03
N LYS A 338 29.25 8.98 -16.45
CA LYS A 338 29.15 10.43 -16.72
C LYS A 338 30.31 11.22 -16.10
N LEU A 339 30.76 10.81 -14.92
CA LEU A 339 31.86 11.47 -14.21
C LEU A 339 33.29 10.95 -14.66
N GLY A 340 33.32 9.94 -15.53
CA GLY A 340 34.59 9.35 -15.99
C GLY A 340 35.37 8.60 -14.90
N ILE A 341 34.69 8.10 -13.86
CA ILE A 341 35.28 7.41 -12.72
C ILE A 341 34.93 5.91 -12.73
N ARG A 342 35.66 5.12 -11.95
CA ARG A 342 35.56 3.65 -12.00
C ARG A 342 34.99 3.01 -10.72
N SER A 343 34.94 3.77 -9.62
CA SER A 343 34.60 3.20 -8.33
C SER A 343 33.89 4.19 -7.42
N ARG A 344 33.18 3.65 -6.40
CA ARG A 344 32.58 4.41 -5.31
C ARG A 344 33.60 5.28 -4.56
N VAL A 345 34.85 4.77 -4.39
CA VAL A 345 35.93 5.48 -3.71
C VAL A 345 36.31 6.74 -4.49
N ASP A 346 36.21 6.71 -5.81
CA ASP A 346 36.55 7.86 -6.66
C ASP A 346 35.52 8.99 -6.48
N ILE A 347 34.22 8.70 -6.26
CA ILE A 347 33.20 9.70 -5.89
C ILE A 347 33.61 10.40 -4.59
N VAL A 348 33.97 9.63 -3.57
CA VAL A 348 34.36 10.16 -2.25
C VAL A 348 35.66 11.00 -2.35
N ARG A 349 36.61 10.57 -3.16
CA ARG A 349 37.87 11.33 -3.42
C ARG A 349 37.64 12.66 -4.15
N LEU A 350 36.70 12.68 -5.10
CA LEU A 350 36.32 13.92 -5.80
C LEU A 350 35.72 14.95 -4.82
N ALA A 351 35.01 14.50 -3.79
CA ALA A 351 34.51 15.35 -2.71
C ALA A 351 35.63 15.84 -1.77
N ALA A 352 36.59 14.96 -1.44
CA ALA A 352 37.69 15.25 -0.51
C ALA A 352 38.78 16.13 -1.12
N GLY A 353 39.05 16.00 -2.43
CA GLY A 353 40.14 16.73 -3.13
C GLY A 353 39.94 18.25 -3.21
N ARG A 354 38.80 18.80 -2.78
CA ARG A 354 38.54 20.24 -2.67
C ARG A 354 38.60 20.81 -1.24
N ARG A 355 38.75 19.98 -0.22
CA ARG A 355 38.97 20.46 1.16
C ARG A 355 40.43 20.83 1.47
N ALA A 356 41.34 20.67 0.48
CA ALA A 356 42.77 20.92 0.63
C ALA A 356 43.33 22.02 -0.30
N LYS A 357 42.50 23.00 -0.72
CA LYS A 357 42.98 24.22 -1.36
C LYS A 357 42.32 25.44 -0.75
#